data_1dca7670b8b5f65a31f5ad90746b396e
#
_entry.id   1dca7670b8b5f65a31f5ad90746b396e
#
_cell.length_a   1.000
_cell.length_b   1.000
_cell.length_c   1.000
_cell.angle_alpha   90.00
_cell.angle_beta   90.00
_cell.angle_gamma   90.00
#
_symmetry.space_group_name_H-M   'P 1'
#
loop_
_entity.id
_entity.type
_entity.pdbx_description
1 polymer ?
#
loop_
_entity_poly.entity_id
_entity_poly.type
_entity_poly.pdbx_seq_one_letter_code
_entity_poly.pdbx_strand_id
1 'polypeptide(L)'
;HGAKTDLNSHPHISYNNKIALVHNGIIENYYNLKLGLEKEGIIFKSQTDTEVISNLIAFNYEKSGDMIQSLKKSIKLMAGTWGLAILNLDEPNKLYCVRHGSPILVSQTLDMVIISSEQSGFCGKTNNYFILDSNDICEIVSQNGKININTNKKYELIDTLNINFELTPFPYKHW
;
A
#
# COMPACT_ATOMS: atom_id res chain seq x y z
N HIS A 1 -9.48 4.80 -13.17
CA HIS A 1 -9.27 5.82 -12.10
C HIS A 1 -10.54 6.62 -11.74
N GLY A 2 -11.67 6.49 -12.47
CA GLY A 2 -12.89 7.21 -12.19
C GLY A 2 -12.80 8.75 -12.38
N ALA A 3 -13.92 9.44 -12.08
CA ALA A 3 -13.96 10.89 -12.09
C ALA A 3 -13.14 11.50 -10.94
N LYS A 4 -12.65 12.73 -11.10
CA LYS A 4 -11.90 13.46 -10.04
C LYS A 4 -12.88 13.92 -8.95
N THR A 5 -13.14 13.06 -7.98
CA THR A 5 -14.05 13.29 -6.85
C THR A 5 -13.39 12.79 -5.56
N ASP A 6 -13.85 13.26 -4.41
CA ASP A 6 -13.37 12.80 -3.10
C ASP A 6 -13.58 11.29 -2.90
N LEU A 7 -14.68 10.73 -3.45
CA LEU A 7 -14.97 9.30 -3.39
C LEU A 7 -13.96 8.43 -4.15
N ASN A 8 -13.33 9.00 -5.18
CA ASN A 8 -12.33 8.33 -6.02
C ASN A 8 -10.88 8.67 -5.61
N SER A 9 -10.68 9.41 -4.52
CA SER A 9 -9.35 9.78 -4.03
C SER A 9 -8.82 8.80 -2.99
N HIS A 10 -7.50 8.68 -2.90
CA HIS A 10 -6.83 7.94 -1.83
C HIS A 10 -6.89 8.69 -0.49
N PRO A 11 -6.95 7.94 0.64
CA PRO A 11 -7.04 6.49 0.77
C PRO A 11 -8.45 5.95 0.48
N HIS A 12 -8.53 4.71 -0.03
CA HIS A 12 -9.79 3.98 -0.12
C HIS A 12 -10.02 3.15 1.13
N ILE A 13 -11.25 3.22 1.64
CA ILE A 13 -11.68 2.52 2.87
C ILE A 13 -12.61 1.38 2.48
N SER A 14 -12.43 0.22 3.10
CA SER A 14 -13.30 -0.94 2.87
C SER A 14 -14.73 -0.74 3.35
N TYR A 15 -15.65 -1.56 2.83
CA TYR A 15 -17.09 -1.54 3.14
C TYR A 15 -17.38 -1.59 4.65
N ASN A 16 -16.57 -2.29 5.44
CA ASN A 16 -16.70 -2.44 6.90
C ASN A 16 -15.87 -1.42 7.70
N ASN A 17 -15.23 -0.46 7.03
CA ASN A 17 -14.36 0.58 7.58
C ASN A 17 -13.12 0.07 8.36
N LYS A 18 -12.71 -1.18 8.18
CA LYS A 18 -11.55 -1.75 8.88
C LYS A 18 -10.25 -1.57 8.15
N ILE A 19 -10.26 -1.62 6.84
CA ILE A 19 -9.07 -1.50 5.99
C ILE A 19 -9.07 -0.15 5.28
N ALA A 20 -7.96 0.57 5.40
CA ALA A 20 -7.68 1.75 4.60
C ALA A 20 -6.39 1.53 3.81
N LEU A 21 -6.37 1.89 2.52
CA LEU A 21 -5.17 1.71 1.70
C LEU A 21 -5.00 2.79 0.63
N VAL A 22 -3.74 2.93 0.23
CA VAL A 22 -3.33 3.68 -0.97
C VAL A 22 -2.73 2.70 -1.97
N HIS A 23 -2.88 2.99 -3.26
CA HIS A 23 -2.52 2.11 -4.37
C HIS A 23 -1.86 2.88 -5.50
N ASN A 24 -0.72 2.40 -5.94
CA ASN A 24 -0.09 2.77 -7.21
C ASN A 24 -0.11 1.55 -8.13
N GLY A 25 -0.73 1.68 -9.29
CA GLY A 25 -0.87 0.59 -10.26
C GLY A 25 -2.27 0.50 -10.86
N ILE A 26 -2.56 -0.62 -11.48
CA ILE A 26 -3.85 -0.91 -12.13
C ILE A 26 -4.20 -2.38 -11.92
N ILE A 27 -5.39 -2.66 -11.40
CA ILE A 27 -5.93 -4.02 -11.28
C ILE A 27 -6.75 -4.34 -12.53
N GLU A 28 -6.18 -5.11 -13.43
CA GLU A 28 -6.79 -5.43 -14.73
C GLU A 28 -8.09 -6.23 -14.61
N ASN A 29 -8.15 -7.14 -13.64
CA ASN A 29 -9.33 -7.97 -13.39
C ASN A 29 -10.28 -7.42 -12.34
N TYR A 30 -10.21 -6.11 -12.02
CA TYR A 30 -11.00 -5.47 -10.96
C TYR A 30 -12.51 -5.70 -11.11
N TYR A 31 -13.00 -5.71 -12.35
CA TYR A 31 -14.43 -5.89 -12.63
C TYR A 31 -14.94 -7.27 -12.18
N ASN A 32 -14.20 -8.33 -12.48
CA ASN A 32 -14.55 -9.69 -12.06
C ASN A 32 -14.49 -9.85 -10.52
N LEU A 33 -13.49 -9.24 -9.89
CA LEU A 33 -13.36 -9.23 -8.43
C LEU A 33 -14.53 -8.48 -7.80
N LYS A 34 -14.90 -7.32 -8.35
CA LYS A 34 -16.04 -6.52 -7.92
C LYS A 34 -17.33 -7.32 -7.98
N LEU A 35 -17.64 -7.94 -9.12
CA LEU A 35 -18.83 -8.79 -9.28
C LEU A 35 -18.87 -9.94 -8.27
N GLY A 36 -17.72 -10.53 -7.95
CA GLY A 36 -17.61 -11.56 -6.91
C GLY A 36 -17.98 -11.03 -5.52
N LEU A 37 -17.47 -9.85 -5.17
CA LEU A 37 -17.75 -9.21 -3.88
C LEU A 37 -19.20 -8.68 -3.79
N GLU A 38 -19.77 -8.17 -4.87
CA GLU A 38 -21.19 -7.76 -4.93
C GLU A 38 -22.14 -8.93 -4.69
N LYS A 39 -21.82 -10.15 -5.16
CA LYS A 39 -22.59 -11.37 -4.85
C LYS A 39 -22.54 -11.74 -3.37
N GLU A 40 -21.49 -11.35 -2.66
CA GLU A 40 -21.36 -11.51 -1.21
C GLU A 40 -22.03 -10.36 -0.43
N GLY A 41 -22.74 -9.45 -1.13
CA GLY A 41 -23.48 -8.34 -0.53
C GLY A 41 -22.66 -7.07 -0.27
N ILE A 42 -21.43 -6.96 -0.80
CA ILE A 42 -20.60 -5.79 -0.60
C ILE A 42 -21.01 -4.68 -1.58
N ILE A 43 -21.28 -3.50 -1.02
CA ILE A 43 -21.67 -2.31 -1.79
C ILE A 43 -20.44 -1.41 -2.01
N PHE A 44 -20.23 -1.01 -3.25
CA PHE A 44 -19.15 -0.11 -3.67
C PHE A 44 -19.63 1.34 -3.74
N LYS A 45 -18.77 2.26 -3.33
CA LYS A 45 -19.05 3.71 -3.31
C LYS A 45 -18.32 4.45 -4.41
N SER A 46 -17.12 3.98 -4.80
CA SER A 46 -16.28 4.61 -5.80
C SER A 46 -16.29 3.85 -7.13
N GLN A 47 -15.66 4.46 -8.12
CA GLN A 47 -15.48 3.89 -9.46
C GLN A 47 -14.06 3.32 -9.65
N THR A 48 -13.27 3.20 -8.58
CA THR A 48 -11.86 2.84 -8.66
C THR A 48 -11.63 1.35 -8.45
N ASP A 49 -10.61 0.82 -9.08
CA ASP A 49 -10.07 -0.52 -8.81
C ASP A 49 -9.48 -0.61 -7.40
N THR A 50 -9.05 0.49 -6.83
CA THR A 50 -8.47 0.56 -5.48
C THR A 50 -9.48 0.21 -4.39
N GLU A 51 -10.74 0.64 -4.51
CA GLU A 51 -11.80 0.22 -3.58
C GLU A 51 -12.06 -1.28 -3.67
N VAL A 52 -11.90 -1.88 -4.85
CA VAL A 52 -12.02 -3.34 -4.99
C VAL A 52 -10.95 -4.06 -4.19
N ILE A 53 -9.71 -3.53 -4.18
CA ILE A 53 -8.62 -4.09 -3.36
C ILE A 53 -8.95 -3.99 -1.88
N SER A 54 -9.37 -2.81 -1.38
CA SER A 54 -9.68 -2.62 0.05
C SER A 54 -10.79 -3.55 0.52
N ASN A 55 -11.84 -3.71 -0.30
CA ASN A 55 -12.95 -4.62 -0.02
C ASN A 55 -12.54 -6.10 -0.06
N LEU A 56 -11.69 -6.49 -1.02
CA LEU A 56 -11.20 -7.87 -1.14
C LEU A 56 -10.34 -8.27 0.08
N ILE A 57 -9.46 -7.38 0.52
CA ILE A 57 -8.63 -7.60 1.71
C ILE A 57 -9.51 -7.69 2.95
N ALA A 58 -10.47 -6.77 3.13
CA ALA A 58 -11.39 -6.78 4.27
C ALA A 58 -12.22 -8.06 4.34
N PHE A 59 -12.77 -8.50 3.21
CA PHE A 59 -13.56 -9.74 3.10
C PHE A 59 -12.72 -10.99 3.47
N ASN A 60 -11.47 -11.06 3.01
CA ASN A 60 -10.58 -12.15 3.40
C ASN A 60 -10.17 -12.05 4.88
N TYR A 61 -10.02 -10.85 5.42
CA TYR A 61 -9.67 -10.62 6.81
C TYR A 61 -10.81 -11.02 7.76
N GLU A 62 -12.05 -10.71 7.44
CA GLU A 62 -13.19 -11.18 8.23
C GLU A 62 -13.27 -12.71 8.34
N LYS A 63 -12.84 -13.42 7.29
CA LYS A 63 -12.84 -14.88 7.27
C LYS A 63 -11.67 -15.52 8.00
N SER A 64 -10.51 -14.86 8.05
CA SER A 64 -9.28 -15.44 8.59
C SER A 64 -8.88 -14.90 9.97
N GLY A 65 -9.21 -13.65 10.26
CA GLY A 65 -8.69 -12.92 11.44
C GLY A 65 -7.19 -12.63 11.38
N ASP A 66 -6.52 -12.92 10.24
CA ASP A 66 -5.08 -12.81 10.05
C ASP A 66 -4.79 -11.94 8.81
N MET A 67 -4.11 -10.80 9.03
CA MET A 67 -3.86 -9.84 7.98
C MET A 67 -2.88 -10.37 6.93
N ILE A 68 -1.82 -11.06 7.34
CA ILE A 68 -0.83 -11.64 6.42
C ILE A 68 -1.48 -12.72 5.52
N GLN A 69 -2.31 -13.58 6.11
CA GLN A 69 -3.05 -14.60 5.37
C GLN A 69 -4.04 -13.97 4.39
N SER A 70 -4.73 -12.91 4.82
CA SER A 70 -5.68 -12.15 4.00
C SER A 70 -5.00 -11.49 2.80
N LEU A 71 -3.84 -10.86 3.02
CA LEU A 71 -3.04 -10.29 1.96
C LEU A 71 -2.57 -11.36 0.97
N LYS A 72 -2.00 -12.47 1.45
CA LYS A 72 -1.55 -13.60 0.61
C LYS A 72 -2.68 -14.16 -0.25
N LYS A 73 -3.90 -14.22 0.31
CA LYS A 73 -5.08 -14.71 -0.42
C LYS A 73 -5.56 -13.69 -1.45
N SER A 74 -5.57 -12.40 -1.09
CA SER A 74 -6.04 -11.33 -1.97
C SER A 74 -5.13 -11.17 -3.19
N ILE A 75 -3.81 -11.09 -2.99
CA ILE A 75 -2.86 -10.91 -4.10
C ILE A 75 -2.85 -12.07 -5.10
N LYS A 76 -3.20 -13.29 -4.68
CA LYS A 76 -3.34 -14.43 -5.58
C LYS A 76 -4.53 -14.31 -6.54
N LEU A 77 -5.52 -13.50 -6.19
CA LEU A 77 -6.72 -13.28 -6.99
C LEU A 77 -6.59 -12.08 -7.92
N MET A 78 -5.65 -11.18 -7.65
CA MET A 78 -5.43 -9.96 -8.41
C MET A 78 -4.59 -10.22 -9.65
N ALA A 79 -4.89 -9.52 -10.74
CA ALA A 79 -4.09 -9.48 -11.95
C ALA A 79 -3.80 -8.00 -12.30
N GLY A 80 -2.59 -7.72 -12.78
CA GLY A 80 -2.13 -6.36 -13.09
C GLY A 80 -0.95 -5.93 -12.22
N THR A 81 -0.87 -4.66 -11.87
CA THR A 81 0.22 -4.09 -11.08
C THR A 81 -0.29 -3.39 -9.84
N TRP A 82 0.47 -3.48 -8.75
CA TRP A 82 0.14 -2.77 -7.51
C TRP A 82 1.38 -2.47 -6.67
N GLY A 83 1.31 -1.35 -6.00
CA GLY A 83 2.12 -0.98 -4.85
C GLY A 83 1.16 -0.47 -3.78
N LEU A 84 1.00 -1.22 -2.69
CA LEU A 84 0.00 -0.99 -1.65
C LEU A 84 0.66 -0.61 -0.33
N ALA A 85 0.13 0.41 0.35
CA ALA A 85 0.34 0.64 1.76
C ALA A 85 -1.03 0.59 2.47
N ILE A 86 -1.12 -0.21 3.53
CA ILE A 86 -2.40 -0.69 4.07
C ILE A 86 -2.39 -0.57 5.60
N LEU A 87 -3.46 0.03 6.13
CA LEU A 87 -3.75 0.09 7.56
C LEU A 87 -4.95 -0.78 7.90
N ASN A 88 -4.91 -1.40 9.08
CA ASN A 88 -6.02 -2.15 9.65
C ASN A 88 -6.42 -1.54 10.99
N LEU A 89 -7.68 -1.19 11.15
CA LEU A 89 -8.21 -0.60 12.38
C LEU A 89 -8.05 -1.50 13.60
N ASP A 90 -8.11 -2.82 13.41
CA ASP A 90 -7.94 -3.80 14.49
C ASP A 90 -6.46 -3.95 14.91
N GLU A 91 -5.51 -3.41 14.13
CA GLU A 91 -4.07 -3.45 14.37
C GLU A 91 -3.43 -2.06 14.18
N PRO A 92 -3.83 -1.04 14.99
CA PRO A 92 -3.50 0.38 14.74
C PRO A 92 -2.00 0.70 14.84
N ASN A 93 -1.21 -0.20 15.40
CA ASN A 93 0.24 -0.08 15.52
C ASN A 93 1.00 -0.76 14.37
N LYS A 94 0.30 -1.22 13.33
CA LYS A 94 0.89 -1.89 12.17
C LYS A 94 0.56 -1.19 10.86
N LEU A 95 1.52 -1.25 9.95
CA LEU A 95 1.37 -0.86 8.56
C LEU A 95 1.86 -2.00 7.68
N TYR A 96 1.12 -2.34 6.66
CA TYR A 96 1.47 -3.40 5.73
C TYR A 96 1.77 -2.84 4.36
N CYS A 97 2.79 -3.37 3.71
CA CYS A 97 3.11 -3.07 2.32
C CYS A 97 3.23 -4.35 1.51
N VAL A 98 2.75 -4.29 0.29
CA VAL A 98 2.92 -5.38 -0.69
C VAL A 98 2.92 -4.79 -2.09
N ARG A 99 3.74 -5.36 -2.98
CA ARG A 99 3.82 -4.88 -4.36
C ARG A 99 3.85 -6.01 -5.39
N HIS A 100 3.43 -5.66 -6.61
CA HIS A 100 3.67 -6.42 -7.83
C HIS A 100 3.74 -5.45 -9.02
N GLY A 101 4.83 -5.48 -9.80
CA GLY A 101 5.05 -4.50 -10.88
C GLY A 101 5.44 -3.12 -10.36
N SER A 102 4.50 -2.37 -9.77
CA SER A 102 4.77 -1.03 -9.21
C SER A 102 5.77 -1.09 -8.04
N PRO A 103 6.75 -0.18 -7.97
CA PRO A 103 7.76 -0.21 -6.92
C PRO A 103 7.21 0.20 -5.55
N ILE A 104 7.78 -0.38 -4.49
CA ILE A 104 7.72 0.10 -3.11
C ILE A 104 9.13 0.10 -2.56
N LEU A 105 9.59 1.26 -2.15
CA LEU A 105 10.84 1.51 -1.48
C LEU A 105 10.55 1.72 0.00
N VAL A 106 11.33 1.08 0.86
CA VAL A 106 11.18 1.18 2.31
C VAL A 106 12.51 1.64 2.90
N SER A 107 12.46 2.66 3.70
CA SER A 107 13.60 3.17 4.46
C SER A 107 13.25 3.31 5.92
N GLN A 108 14.22 3.06 6.80
CA GLN A 108 14.08 3.17 8.24
C GLN A 108 15.18 4.06 8.81
N THR A 109 14.77 5.01 9.65
CA THR A 109 15.65 5.77 10.54
C THR A 109 15.42 5.32 11.99
N LEU A 110 16.01 6.01 12.96
CA LEU A 110 15.83 5.68 14.38
C LEU A 110 14.37 5.84 14.86
N ASP A 111 13.64 6.78 14.30
CA ASP A 111 12.35 7.24 14.79
C ASP A 111 11.21 7.15 13.77
N MET A 112 11.51 6.80 12.50
CA MET A 112 10.50 6.72 11.45
C MET A 112 10.79 5.64 10.41
N VAL A 113 9.73 5.18 9.74
CA VAL A 113 9.80 4.43 8.47
C VAL A 113 9.14 5.27 7.39
N ILE A 114 9.80 5.39 6.25
CA ILE A 114 9.27 6.07 5.07
C ILE A 114 9.05 5.04 3.97
N ILE A 115 7.84 5.06 3.40
CA ILE A 115 7.45 4.22 2.27
C ILE A 115 7.20 5.13 1.09
N SER A 116 7.80 4.82 -0.03
CA SER A 116 7.67 5.61 -1.25
C SER A 116 7.66 4.71 -2.49
N SER A 117 7.11 5.20 -3.58
CA SER A 117 7.22 4.57 -4.89
C SER A 117 8.49 4.96 -5.63
N GLU A 118 9.18 6.01 -5.19
CA GLU A 118 10.41 6.53 -5.78
C GLU A 118 11.32 7.16 -4.74
N GLN A 119 12.60 7.31 -5.06
CA GLN A 119 13.62 7.81 -4.15
C GLN A 119 13.40 9.28 -3.73
N SER A 120 12.84 10.11 -4.61
CA SER A 120 12.49 11.51 -4.33
C SER A 120 11.55 11.66 -3.12
N GLY A 121 10.68 10.68 -2.88
CA GLY A 121 9.77 10.68 -1.73
C GLY A 121 10.43 10.62 -0.37
N PHE A 122 11.72 10.27 -0.29
CA PHE A 122 12.47 10.32 0.97
C PHE A 122 12.89 11.73 1.39
N CYS A 123 12.87 12.71 0.46
CA CYS A 123 13.15 14.12 0.72
C CYS A 123 14.46 14.36 1.51
N GLY A 124 15.50 13.57 1.28
CA GLY A 124 16.78 13.67 1.99
C GLY A 124 16.75 13.27 3.47
N LYS A 125 15.65 12.67 3.96
CA LYS A 125 15.50 12.26 5.38
C LYS A 125 16.18 10.95 5.71
N THR A 126 16.67 10.24 4.72
CA THR A 126 17.29 8.92 4.88
C THR A 126 18.47 8.75 3.94
N ASN A 127 19.45 7.92 4.34
CA ASN A 127 20.66 7.65 3.57
C ASN A 127 20.59 6.31 2.82
N ASN A 128 19.64 5.44 3.15
CA ASN A 128 19.50 4.14 2.50
C ASN A 128 18.06 3.65 2.52
N TYR A 129 17.78 2.70 1.66
CA TYR A 129 16.48 2.06 1.52
C TYR A 129 16.64 0.65 0.95
N PHE A 130 15.59 -0.14 0.97
CA PHE A 130 15.48 -1.35 0.15
C PHE A 130 14.25 -1.31 -0.73
N ILE A 131 14.28 -2.09 -1.81
CA ILE A 131 13.14 -2.26 -2.71
C ILE A 131 12.46 -3.56 -2.33
N LEU A 132 11.18 -3.49 -1.97
CA LEU A 132 10.39 -4.68 -1.65
C LEU A 132 10.26 -5.55 -2.90
N ASP A 133 10.45 -6.87 -2.79
CA ASP A 133 10.27 -7.80 -3.89
C ASP A 133 8.80 -7.99 -4.26
N SER A 134 8.57 -8.45 -5.49
CA SER A 134 7.22 -8.76 -5.98
C SER A 134 6.57 -9.84 -5.13
N ASN A 135 5.35 -9.54 -4.65
CA ASN A 135 4.53 -10.42 -3.80
C ASN A 135 5.11 -10.70 -2.41
N ASP A 136 6.22 -10.07 -2.02
CA ASP A 136 6.63 -10.06 -0.63
C ASP A 136 5.78 -9.10 0.19
N ILE A 137 5.53 -9.46 1.45
CA ILE A 137 4.75 -8.65 2.39
C ILE A 137 5.71 -8.09 3.43
N CYS A 138 5.69 -6.77 3.55
CA CYS A 138 6.41 -6.03 4.57
C CYS A 138 5.41 -5.62 5.65
N GLU A 139 5.60 -6.11 6.87
CA GLU A 139 4.87 -5.69 8.06
C GLU A 139 5.75 -4.75 8.87
N ILE A 140 5.27 -3.55 9.13
CA ILE A 140 5.93 -2.53 9.95
C ILE A 140 5.15 -2.43 11.25
N VAL A 141 5.83 -2.64 12.38
CA VAL A 141 5.21 -2.68 13.70
C VAL A 141 5.83 -1.60 14.58
N SER A 142 5.00 -0.70 15.10
CA SER A 142 5.41 0.28 16.12
C SER A 142 4.99 -0.22 17.49
N GLN A 143 5.97 -0.50 18.36
CA GLN A 143 5.71 -0.98 19.71
C GLN A 143 6.73 -0.42 20.69
N ASN A 144 6.25 0.15 21.82
CA ASN A 144 7.09 0.70 22.89
C ASN A 144 8.16 1.70 22.39
N GLY A 145 7.79 2.56 21.44
CA GLY A 145 8.68 3.56 20.85
C GLY A 145 9.74 3.00 19.90
N LYS A 146 9.64 1.70 19.55
CA LYS A 146 10.51 1.05 18.56
C LYS A 146 9.71 0.68 17.33
N ILE A 147 10.33 0.80 16.17
CA ILE A 147 9.75 0.38 14.91
C ILE A 147 10.54 -0.82 14.39
N ASN A 148 9.82 -1.91 14.12
CA ASN A 148 10.38 -3.13 13.55
C ASN A 148 9.80 -3.35 12.18
N ILE A 149 10.62 -3.78 11.23
CA ILE A 149 10.23 -4.16 9.88
C ILE A 149 10.40 -5.67 9.74
N ASN A 150 9.31 -6.37 9.47
CA ASN A 150 9.25 -7.81 9.26
C ASN A 150 8.99 -8.08 7.78
N THR A 151 9.86 -8.88 7.16
CA THR A 151 9.77 -9.32 5.77
C THR A 151 10.09 -10.81 5.67
N ASN A 152 9.72 -11.47 4.56
CA ASN A 152 9.99 -12.90 4.41
C ASN A 152 11.50 -13.22 4.25
N LYS A 153 12.31 -12.23 3.91
CA LYS A 153 13.77 -12.36 3.75
C LYS A 153 14.48 -11.09 4.24
N LYS A 154 15.79 -11.19 4.43
CA LYS A 154 16.63 -10.02 4.67
C LYS A 154 16.89 -9.30 3.33
N TYR A 155 16.70 -7.99 3.32
CA TYR A 155 16.98 -7.12 2.20
C TYR A 155 18.34 -6.43 2.34
N GLU A 156 19.04 -6.29 1.21
CA GLU A 156 20.22 -5.43 1.13
C GLU A 156 19.78 -3.97 1.03
N LEU A 157 20.50 -3.11 1.73
CA LEU A 157 20.25 -1.68 1.69
C LEU A 157 20.97 -1.05 0.50
N ILE A 158 20.29 -0.15 -0.18
CA ILE A 158 20.78 0.64 -1.29
C ILE A 158 20.96 2.07 -0.79
N ASP A 159 22.11 2.66 -1.01
CA ASP A 159 22.36 4.06 -0.65
C ASP A 159 21.49 5.00 -1.49
N THR A 160 20.92 6.02 -0.85
CA THR A 160 20.20 7.07 -1.56
C THR A 160 21.22 7.88 -2.40
N LEU A 161 20.84 8.19 -3.63
CA LEU A 161 21.63 9.13 -4.43
C LEU A 161 21.55 10.51 -3.75
N ASN A 162 22.68 11.21 -3.66
CA ASN A 162 22.72 12.61 -3.27
C ASN A 162 22.09 13.47 -4.39
N ILE A 163 20.77 13.43 -4.47
CA ILE A 163 20.03 14.32 -5.35
C ILE A 163 19.92 15.64 -4.58
N ASN A 164 20.67 16.64 -5.01
CA ASN A 164 20.42 18.02 -4.59
C ASN A 164 19.04 18.40 -5.12
N PHE A 165 18.02 18.25 -4.27
CA PHE A 165 16.71 18.82 -4.52
C PHE A 165 16.83 20.34 -4.36
N GLU A 166 17.29 21.03 -5.40
CA GLU A 166 16.92 22.42 -5.55
C GLU A 166 15.39 22.41 -5.75
N LEU A 167 14.68 22.81 -4.71
CA LEU A 167 13.28 23.18 -4.80
C LEU A 167 13.20 24.46 -5.64
N THR A 168 13.47 24.34 -6.93
CA THR A 168 13.13 25.42 -7.85
C THR A 168 11.62 25.54 -7.83
N PRO A 169 11.05 26.73 -7.55
CA PRO A 169 9.63 26.93 -7.63
C PRO A 169 9.22 26.75 -9.09
N PHE A 170 8.77 25.55 -9.42
CA PHE A 170 8.25 25.26 -10.74
C PHE A 170 6.94 26.04 -10.94
N PRO A 171 6.73 26.64 -12.13
CA PRO A 171 5.50 27.36 -12.45
C PRO A 171 4.27 26.43 -12.57
N TYR A 172 4.46 25.12 -12.44
CA TYR A 172 3.41 24.13 -12.55
C TYR A 172 2.84 23.78 -11.17
N LYS A 173 1.53 23.95 -11.02
CA LYS A 173 0.81 23.65 -9.76
C LYS A 173 0.67 22.14 -9.48
N HIS A 174 1.05 21.27 -10.41
CA HIS A 174 0.91 19.80 -10.30
C HIS A 174 2.12 19.11 -10.94
N TRP A 175 2.50 18.02 -10.36
CA TRP A 175 3.35 16.99 -10.96
C TRP A 175 2.50 16.12 -11.87
#